data_b6eb9fe9e9e423722505bac715c9b79e
#
_entry.id   b6eb9fe9e9e423722505bac715c9b79e
#
_cell.length_a   1.000
_cell.length_b   1.000
_cell.length_c   1.000
_cell.angle_alpha   90.00
_cell.angle_beta   90.00
_cell.angle_gamma   90.00
#
_symmetry.space_group_name_H-M   'P 1'
#
loop_
_entity.id
_entity.type
_entity.pdbx_description
1 polymer ?
#
loop_
_entity_poly.entity_id
_entity_poly.type
_entity_poly.pdbx_seq_one_letter_code
_entity_poly.pdbx_strand_id
1 'polypeptide(L)'
;GIRDLVRSRGLGAVYKRQPHDAKLREEQAWATHNSLVSYFGRLNYTLLNRYMLTATFRADGSSRFSSDNRWGYFPSVALAWKINEEAFMKKLTWWNEFKLRLGWGMTGQQDINSDFGYETHYTSSDSFAQYPFGDTYYGTMRPSAYNPDLKWETTTTYNAGLDLGFLNNRISANIDGYYRETKDLLNSITIPVGMQFGSQLTKNIGSLKNYGVEFSINAKPIVTKDFTWDVSYNIAWNHNEITDLVDGD
;
A
#
# COMPACT_ATOMS: atom_id res chain seq x y z
N GLY A 1 1.51 18.41 -11.92
CA GLY A 1 2.06 19.30 -10.89
C GLY A 1 2.93 18.47 -9.95
N ILE A 2 4.20 18.82 -9.83
CA ILE A 2 5.14 18.21 -8.88
C ILE A 2 4.67 18.61 -7.48
N ARG A 3 4.30 17.66 -6.65
CA ARG A 3 4.10 17.87 -5.21
C ARG A 3 5.27 17.24 -4.48
N ASP A 4 6.19 18.07 -4.02
CA ASP A 4 7.17 17.70 -3.01
C ASP A 4 6.43 17.57 -1.67
N LEU A 5 6.16 16.34 -1.25
CA LEU A 5 5.69 16.07 0.10
C LEU A 5 6.88 15.92 1.03
N VAL A 6 7.39 17.04 1.52
CA VAL A 6 8.31 17.05 2.66
C VAL A 6 7.50 16.74 3.91
N ARG A 7 7.57 15.53 4.40
CA ARG A 7 7.10 15.20 5.75
C ARG A 7 8.25 15.38 6.74
N SER A 8 8.35 16.56 7.33
CA SER A 8 9.12 16.73 8.55
C SER A 8 8.31 16.18 9.72
N ARG A 9 8.65 15.01 10.25
CA ARG A 9 8.21 14.61 11.58
C ARG A 9 9.04 15.37 12.60
N GLY A 10 8.36 16.08 13.49
CA GLY A 10 8.84 17.12 14.35
C GLY A 10 10.12 16.82 15.14
N LEU A 11 10.84 17.88 15.42
CA LEU A 11 11.90 17.96 16.41
C LEU A 11 11.36 17.51 17.78
N GLY A 12 11.67 16.26 18.16
CA GLY A 12 11.40 15.76 19.49
C GLY A 12 12.65 15.90 20.35
N ALA A 13 12.72 16.93 21.17
CA ALA A 13 13.72 17.00 22.23
C ALA A 13 13.21 16.18 23.43
N VAL A 14 13.86 15.07 23.76
CA VAL A 14 13.60 14.30 24.98
C VAL A 14 14.55 14.76 26.05
N TYR A 15 14.06 15.55 27.02
CA TYR A 15 14.82 15.91 28.21
C TYR A 15 14.73 14.79 29.25
N LYS A 16 15.80 14.03 29.45
CA LYS A 16 15.96 13.20 30.65
C LYS A 16 16.55 14.06 31.76
N ARG A 17 15.73 14.46 32.71
CA ARG A 17 16.19 15.13 33.96
C ARG A 17 16.64 14.04 34.94
N GLN A 18 17.93 13.86 35.15
CA GLN A 18 18.44 13.11 36.30
C GLN A 18 18.58 14.04 37.49
N PRO A 19 18.20 13.58 38.75
CA PRO A 19 18.08 14.47 39.90
C PRO A 19 19.38 15.01 40.48
N HIS A 20 20.55 14.54 40.10
CA HIS A 20 21.78 14.83 40.84
C HIS A 20 23.00 15.34 40.01
N ASP A 21 22.93 15.57 38.75
CA ASP A 21 24.06 16.20 38.06
C ASP A 21 23.62 17.06 36.86
N ALA A 22 23.71 18.37 37.04
CA ALA A 22 23.34 19.37 36.01
C ALA A 22 24.32 19.41 34.82
N LYS A 23 25.32 18.52 34.78
CA LYS A 23 26.37 18.47 33.76
C LYS A 23 26.15 17.42 32.68
N LEU A 24 25.18 16.49 32.84
CA LEU A 24 24.85 15.48 31.85
C LEU A 24 23.48 15.79 31.21
N ARG A 25 23.44 16.76 30.32
CA ARG A 25 22.33 16.92 29.37
C ARG A 25 22.70 16.17 28.10
N GLU A 26 22.14 14.98 27.91
CA GLU A 26 22.08 14.36 26.58
C GLU A 26 20.90 14.97 25.84
N GLU A 27 21.19 15.86 24.90
CA GLU A 27 20.21 16.34 23.93
C GLU A 27 20.36 15.47 22.67
N GLN A 28 19.37 14.62 22.39
CA GLN A 28 19.29 13.88 21.13
C GLN A 28 18.29 14.58 20.22
N ALA A 29 18.80 15.16 19.14
CA ALA A 29 17.99 15.66 18.04
C ALA A 29 18.16 14.74 16.83
N TRP A 30 17.04 14.29 16.26
CA TRP A 30 17.05 13.50 15.03
C TRP A 30 16.02 14.07 14.06
N ALA A 31 16.36 14.03 12.79
CA ALA A 31 15.47 14.42 11.71
C ALA A 31 15.48 13.32 10.64
N THR A 32 14.31 12.99 10.11
CA THR A 32 14.15 12.09 8.97
C THR A 32 13.63 12.89 7.78
N HIS A 33 14.13 12.58 6.61
CA HIS A 33 13.71 13.21 5.36
C HIS A 33 13.52 12.16 4.29
N ASN A 34 12.35 12.16 3.66
CA ASN A 34 12.08 11.35 2.49
C ASN A 34 11.41 12.19 1.41
N SER A 35 11.65 11.83 0.16
CA SER A 35 11.08 12.49 -1.01
C SER A 35 10.44 11.46 -1.91
N LEU A 36 9.27 11.80 -2.44
CA LEU A 36 8.54 11.00 -3.42
C LEU A 36 8.23 11.87 -4.64
N VAL A 37 8.65 11.45 -5.81
CA VAL A 37 8.31 12.07 -7.09
C VAL A 37 7.44 11.12 -7.88
N SER A 38 6.31 11.62 -8.38
CA SER A 38 5.33 10.79 -9.10
C SER A 38 4.97 11.43 -10.43
N TYR A 39 5.03 10.63 -11.50
CA TYR A 39 4.50 10.97 -12.81
C TYR A 39 3.33 10.03 -13.11
N PHE A 40 2.24 10.56 -13.59
CA PHE A 40 1.10 9.74 -13.95
C PHE A 40 0.37 10.27 -15.18
N GLY A 41 -0.22 9.35 -15.94
CA GLY A 41 -1.11 9.62 -17.04
C GLY A 41 -2.36 8.75 -16.95
N ARG A 42 -3.51 9.29 -17.30
CA ARG A 42 -4.78 8.57 -17.35
C ARG A 42 -5.50 8.84 -18.67
N LEU A 43 -5.97 7.75 -19.28
CA LEU A 43 -6.84 7.77 -20.44
C LEU A 43 -8.20 7.21 -20.03
N ASN A 44 -9.26 7.96 -20.33
CA ASN A 44 -10.64 7.49 -20.24
C ASN A 44 -11.24 7.54 -21.63
N TYR A 45 -11.77 6.41 -22.08
CA TYR A 45 -12.41 6.31 -23.39
C TYR A 45 -13.77 5.64 -23.27
N THR A 46 -14.78 6.25 -23.86
CA THR A 46 -16.13 5.69 -23.90
C THR A 46 -16.58 5.55 -25.34
N LEU A 47 -16.86 4.34 -25.74
CA LEU A 47 -17.35 4.01 -27.09
C LEU A 47 -18.83 3.66 -27.03
N LEU A 48 -19.62 4.30 -27.89
CA LEU A 48 -21.06 4.08 -28.07
C LEU A 48 -21.87 4.14 -26.75
N ASN A 49 -21.39 4.89 -25.75
CA ASN A 49 -21.96 4.99 -24.40
C ASN A 49 -22.15 3.63 -23.66
N ARG A 50 -21.52 2.57 -24.12
CA ARG A 50 -21.66 1.21 -23.55
C ARG A 50 -20.36 0.52 -23.24
N TYR A 51 -19.25 0.85 -23.94
CA TYR A 51 -17.93 0.31 -23.66
C TYR A 51 -17.06 1.40 -23.06
N MET A 52 -16.57 1.20 -21.89
CA MET A 52 -15.73 2.16 -21.18
C MET A 52 -14.38 1.52 -20.88
N LEU A 53 -13.31 2.25 -21.23
CA LEU A 53 -11.92 1.89 -20.94
C LEU A 53 -11.32 3.00 -20.08
N THR A 54 -10.70 2.63 -18.98
CA THR A 54 -9.80 3.50 -18.25
C THR A 54 -8.44 2.83 -18.19
N ALA A 55 -7.41 3.51 -18.66
CA ALA A 55 -6.02 3.08 -18.52
C ALA A 55 -5.25 4.14 -17.71
N THR A 56 -4.49 3.71 -16.74
CA THR A 56 -3.64 4.60 -15.94
C THR A 56 -2.24 4.02 -15.88
N PHE A 57 -1.25 4.88 -16.02
CA PHE A 57 0.15 4.53 -15.79
C PHE A 57 0.72 5.51 -14.78
N ARG A 58 1.43 4.99 -13.77
CA ARG A 58 2.10 5.78 -12.75
C ARG A 58 3.53 5.29 -12.57
N ALA A 59 4.45 6.23 -12.52
CA ALA A 59 5.85 6.01 -12.19
C ALA A 59 6.18 6.81 -10.92
N ASP A 60 6.60 6.13 -9.88
CA ASP A 60 6.92 6.71 -8.58
C ASP A 60 8.40 6.49 -8.25
N GLY A 61 9.11 7.57 -7.96
CA GLY A 61 10.50 7.53 -7.52
C GLY A 61 10.60 7.91 -6.04
N SER A 62 11.12 7.01 -5.21
CA SER A 62 11.26 7.20 -3.76
C SER A 62 12.73 7.30 -3.35
N SER A 63 13.05 8.27 -2.48
CA SER A 63 14.38 8.39 -1.89
C SER A 63 14.69 7.31 -0.84
N ARG A 64 13.72 6.45 -0.50
CA ARG A 64 13.90 5.34 0.44
C ARG A 64 14.60 4.14 -0.15
N PHE A 65 14.82 4.14 -1.46
CA PHE A 65 15.47 3.07 -2.20
C PHE A 65 16.72 3.58 -2.91
N SER A 66 17.67 2.68 -3.17
CA SER A 66 18.87 2.96 -3.94
C SER A 66 18.53 3.49 -5.34
N SER A 67 19.52 4.07 -6.04
CA SER A 67 19.35 4.58 -7.40
C SER A 67 18.73 3.57 -8.34
N ASP A 68 19.09 2.29 -8.21
CA ASP A 68 18.72 1.22 -9.12
C ASP A 68 17.28 0.73 -8.88
N ASN A 69 16.80 0.78 -7.63
CA ASN A 69 15.49 0.33 -7.21
C ASN A 69 14.51 1.47 -6.90
N ARG A 70 14.91 2.70 -7.16
CA ARG A 70 14.17 3.92 -6.79
C ARG A 70 12.81 4.03 -7.45
N TRP A 71 12.71 3.61 -8.72
CA TRP A 71 11.52 3.78 -9.53
C TRP A 71 10.64 2.54 -9.52
N GLY A 72 9.37 2.73 -9.12
CA GLY A 72 8.29 1.76 -9.25
C GLY A 72 7.34 2.15 -10.39
N TYR A 73 6.85 1.17 -11.15
CA TYR A 73 5.94 1.37 -12.27
C TYR A 73 4.63 0.64 -12.00
N PHE A 74 3.52 1.38 -12.03
CA PHE A 74 2.22 0.89 -11.60
C PHE A 74 1.16 1.13 -12.68
N PRO A 75 1.07 0.24 -13.67
CA PRO A 75 0.02 0.28 -14.67
C PRO A 75 -1.31 -0.22 -14.09
N SER A 76 -2.43 0.29 -14.65
CA SER A 76 -3.75 -0.25 -14.39
C SER A 76 -4.67 -0.08 -15.58
N VAL A 77 -5.58 -1.04 -15.78
CA VAL A 77 -6.59 -1.03 -16.82
C VAL A 77 -7.92 -1.47 -16.22
N ALA A 78 -8.96 -0.71 -16.50
CA ALA A 78 -10.33 -1.06 -16.16
C ALA A 78 -11.23 -1.00 -17.39
N LEU A 79 -12.03 -2.04 -17.57
CA LEU A 79 -13.03 -2.16 -18.63
C LEU A 79 -14.42 -2.22 -17.98
N ALA A 80 -15.37 -1.53 -18.57
CA ALA A 80 -16.77 -1.68 -18.20
C ALA A 80 -17.64 -1.74 -19.45
N TRP A 81 -18.58 -2.70 -19.44
CA TRP A 81 -19.52 -2.94 -20.52
C TRP A 81 -20.95 -2.87 -20.01
N LYS A 82 -21.71 -1.90 -20.50
CA LYS A 82 -23.14 -1.77 -20.25
C LYS A 82 -23.90 -2.71 -21.16
N ILE A 83 -24.16 -3.92 -20.71
CA ILE A 83 -24.82 -4.98 -21.49
C ILE A 83 -26.29 -4.60 -21.77
N ASN A 84 -26.92 -3.89 -20.82
CA ASN A 84 -28.31 -3.42 -21.01
C ASN A 84 -28.50 -2.48 -22.21
N GLU A 85 -27.44 -1.83 -22.71
CA GLU A 85 -27.49 -0.98 -23.89
C GLU A 85 -27.38 -1.76 -25.22
N GLU A 86 -27.15 -3.06 -25.16
CA GLU A 86 -27.05 -3.89 -26.36
C GLU A 86 -28.41 -4.17 -26.98
N ALA A 87 -28.45 -4.28 -28.31
CA ALA A 87 -29.69 -4.48 -29.06
C ALA A 87 -30.48 -5.73 -28.65
N PHE A 88 -29.76 -6.78 -28.24
CA PHE A 88 -30.39 -8.04 -27.78
C PHE A 88 -31.02 -7.90 -26.40
N MET A 89 -30.52 -6.99 -25.55
CA MET A 89 -31.07 -6.73 -24.21
C MET A 89 -32.24 -5.76 -24.19
N LYS A 90 -32.39 -4.90 -25.18
CA LYS A 90 -33.45 -3.87 -25.27
C LYS A 90 -34.88 -4.46 -25.24
N LYS A 91 -35.01 -5.74 -25.53
CA LYS A 91 -36.31 -6.44 -25.43
C LYS A 91 -36.68 -6.81 -23.98
N LEU A 92 -35.74 -6.80 -23.07
CA LEU A 92 -35.91 -7.17 -21.68
C LEU A 92 -36.06 -5.90 -20.82
N THR A 93 -37.22 -5.30 -20.84
CA THR A 93 -37.53 -4.00 -20.23
C THR A 93 -37.46 -3.99 -18.70
N TRP A 94 -37.42 -5.15 -18.04
CA TRP A 94 -37.28 -5.27 -16.59
C TRP A 94 -35.85 -5.15 -16.07
N TRP A 95 -34.84 -5.25 -16.98
CA TRP A 95 -33.44 -4.93 -16.69
C TRP A 95 -33.18 -3.44 -16.90
N ASN A 96 -32.90 -2.72 -15.82
CA ASN A 96 -32.53 -1.31 -15.89
C ASN A 96 -31.02 -1.10 -15.94
N GLU A 97 -30.29 -1.98 -15.27
CA GLU A 97 -28.84 -1.99 -15.30
C GLU A 97 -28.34 -3.43 -15.40
N PHE A 98 -27.41 -3.65 -16.32
CA PHE A 98 -26.63 -4.85 -16.42
C PHE A 98 -25.28 -4.46 -16.97
N LYS A 99 -24.30 -4.35 -16.07
CA LYS A 99 -22.97 -3.86 -16.42
C LYS A 99 -21.92 -4.82 -15.87
N LEU A 100 -21.04 -5.25 -16.76
CA LEU A 100 -19.85 -6.03 -16.44
C LEU A 100 -18.68 -5.08 -16.22
N ARG A 101 -17.92 -5.28 -15.15
CA ARG A 101 -16.70 -4.57 -14.83
C ARG A 101 -15.54 -5.56 -14.73
N LEU A 102 -14.43 -5.25 -15.39
CA LEU A 102 -13.18 -5.99 -15.30
C LEU A 102 -12.06 -5.01 -14.99
N GLY A 103 -11.19 -5.36 -14.08
CA GLY A 103 -10.08 -4.52 -13.67
C GLY A 103 -8.82 -5.33 -13.42
N TRP A 104 -7.71 -4.75 -13.78
CA TRP A 104 -6.38 -5.20 -13.46
C TRP A 104 -5.51 -4.00 -13.11
N GLY A 105 -4.67 -4.12 -12.10
CA GLY A 105 -3.76 -3.05 -11.77
C GLY A 105 -2.69 -3.48 -10.79
N MET A 106 -1.59 -2.72 -10.82
CA MET A 106 -0.49 -2.84 -9.89
C MET A 106 -0.41 -1.61 -8.99
N THR A 107 -0.09 -1.82 -7.72
CA THR A 107 0.20 -0.77 -6.75
C THR A 107 1.49 -1.07 -6.01
N GLY A 108 2.19 -0.03 -5.57
CA GLY A 108 3.44 -0.16 -4.82
C GLY A 108 3.32 0.35 -3.40
N GLN A 109 4.09 -0.27 -2.50
CA GLN A 109 4.27 0.15 -1.12
C GLN A 109 5.76 0.42 -0.87
N GLN A 110 6.07 1.53 -0.20
CA GLN A 110 7.44 1.97 0.11
C GLN A 110 7.69 2.22 1.60
N ASP A 111 6.70 2.02 2.47
CA ASP A 111 6.83 2.38 3.88
C ASP A 111 7.61 1.30 4.64
N ILE A 112 8.88 1.59 4.91
CA ILE A 112 9.86 0.67 5.49
C ILE A 112 10.36 1.13 6.86
N ASN A 113 9.68 2.01 7.55
CA ASN A 113 10.09 2.57 8.85
C ASN A 113 11.52 3.16 8.91
N SER A 114 12.26 3.19 7.79
CA SER A 114 13.60 3.76 7.66
C SER A 114 13.71 4.53 6.35
N ASP A 115 14.25 5.73 6.40
CA ASP A 115 14.45 6.54 5.19
C ASP A 115 15.79 6.23 4.49
N PHE A 116 16.70 5.50 5.18
CA PHE A 116 18.06 5.20 4.71
C PHE A 116 18.43 3.72 4.89
N GLY A 117 17.43 2.81 4.84
CA GLY A 117 17.65 1.39 5.03
C GLY A 117 18.55 0.72 3.98
N TYR A 118 18.79 1.39 2.86
CA TYR A 118 19.67 0.93 1.77
C TYR A 118 21.13 1.42 1.90
N GLU A 119 21.43 2.35 2.81
CA GLU A 119 22.76 2.92 3.00
C GLU A 119 23.36 2.51 4.35
N THR A 120 24.68 2.36 4.36
CA THR A 120 25.42 2.16 5.61
C THR A 120 25.48 3.47 6.37
N HIS A 121 25.03 3.47 7.62
CA HIS A 121 25.17 4.60 8.52
C HIS A 121 25.70 4.14 9.87
N TYR A 122 26.30 5.06 10.62
CA TYR A 122 26.81 4.79 11.95
C TYR A 122 25.85 5.33 13.00
N THR A 123 25.60 4.54 14.02
CA THR A 123 24.86 4.95 15.21
C THR A 123 25.78 5.01 16.40
N SER A 124 25.55 5.98 17.30
CA SER A 124 26.27 6.01 18.58
C SER A 124 25.95 4.74 19.36
N SER A 125 26.98 4.12 19.90
CA SER A 125 26.82 3.02 20.86
C SER A 125 26.21 3.56 22.15
N ASP A 126 25.77 2.63 23.01
CA ASP A 126 25.22 2.97 24.32
C ASP A 126 26.19 3.83 25.12
N SER A 127 25.69 4.71 25.99
CA SER A 127 26.50 5.60 26.82
C SER A 127 27.50 4.86 27.72
N PHE A 128 27.27 3.57 27.94
CA PHE A 128 28.21 2.70 28.66
C PHE A 128 29.24 2.01 27.77
N ALA A 129 29.07 2.02 26.45
CA ALA A 129 30.00 1.42 25.49
C ALA A 129 31.03 2.48 25.06
N GLN A 130 31.94 2.80 25.96
CA GLN A 130 32.99 3.78 25.73
C GLN A 130 34.36 3.10 25.71
N TYR A 131 35.25 3.59 24.88
CA TYR A 131 36.65 3.15 24.85
C TYR A 131 37.51 4.03 25.78
N PRO A 132 38.11 3.47 26.84
CA PRO A 132 38.99 4.20 27.72
C PRO A 132 40.36 4.42 27.04
N PHE A 133 40.78 5.66 26.92
CA PHE A 133 42.13 6.01 26.48
C PHE A 133 42.77 6.91 27.54
N GLY A 134 43.61 6.32 28.40
CA GLY A 134 44.07 6.97 29.62
C GLY A 134 42.88 7.23 30.57
N ASP A 135 42.78 8.45 31.07
CA ASP A 135 41.72 8.88 31.95
C ASP A 135 40.47 9.44 31.21
N THR A 136 40.48 9.35 29.88
CA THR A 136 39.42 9.88 29.04
C THR A 136 38.65 8.74 28.37
N TYR A 137 37.31 8.83 28.44
CA TYR A 137 36.39 7.88 27.82
C TYR A 137 35.85 8.46 26.51
N TYR A 138 35.99 7.69 25.43
CA TYR A 138 35.54 8.07 24.08
C TYR A 138 34.30 7.25 23.71
N GLY A 139 33.25 7.93 23.27
CA GLY A 139 32.07 7.26 22.74
C GLY A 139 32.41 6.44 21.49
N THR A 140 31.87 5.24 21.40
CA THR A 140 32.02 4.38 20.23
C THR A 140 30.84 4.54 19.28
N MET A 141 31.10 4.29 18.00
CA MET A 141 30.07 4.22 16.96
C MET A 141 30.05 2.83 16.37
N ARG A 142 28.88 2.34 16.03
CA ARG A 142 28.70 1.07 15.33
C ARG A 142 27.97 1.30 13.99
N PRO A 143 28.35 0.60 12.91
CA PRO A 143 27.56 0.64 11.70
C PRO A 143 26.20 -0.04 11.93
N SER A 144 25.16 0.45 11.25
CA SER A 144 23.85 -0.18 11.21
C SER A 144 23.80 -1.27 10.14
N ALA A 145 22.87 -2.20 10.26
CA ALA A 145 22.54 -3.10 9.17
C ALA A 145 21.89 -2.29 8.02
N TYR A 146 22.22 -2.66 6.79
CA TYR A 146 21.69 -2.03 5.59
C TYR A 146 21.43 -3.07 4.50
N ASN A 147 20.52 -2.74 3.58
CA ASN A 147 20.18 -3.59 2.45
C ASN A 147 20.11 -2.75 1.17
N PRO A 148 21.13 -2.78 0.30
CA PRO A 148 21.15 -1.99 -0.93
C PRO A 148 20.12 -2.46 -1.96
N ASP A 149 19.62 -3.69 -1.83
CA ASP A 149 18.69 -4.33 -2.75
C ASP A 149 17.20 -4.06 -2.41
N LEU A 150 16.95 -3.18 -1.41
CA LEU A 150 15.59 -2.78 -1.07
C LEU A 150 14.86 -2.20 -2.27
N LYS A 151 13.67 -2.73 -2.52
CA LYS A 151 12.80 -2.34 -3.64
C LYS A 151 11.34 -2.20 -3.20
N TRP A 152 10.53 -1.71 -4.11
CA TRP A 152 9.10 -1.56 -3.91
C TRP A 152 8.44 -2.93 -3.64
N GLU A 153 7.61 -2.99 -2.60
CA GLU A 153 6.63 -4.05 -2.45
C GLU A 153 5.53 -3.83 -3.50
N THR A 154 5.13 -4.87 -4.22
CA THR A 154 4.17 -4.76 -5.31
C THR A 154 2.93 -5.62 -5.07
N THR A 155 1.77 -5.02 -5.25
CA THR A 155 0.48 -5.72 -5.20
C THR A 155 -0.18 -5.67 -6.56
N THR A 156 -0.43 -6.84 -7.13
CA THR A 156 -1.21 -7.01 -8.37
C THR A 156 -2.63 -7.41 -7.99
N THR A 157 -3.61 -6.69 -8.52
CA THR A 157 -5.03 -6.93 -8.27
C THR A 157 -5.76 -7.22 -9.57
N TYR A 158 -6.55 -8.30 -9.57
CA TYR A 158 -7.54 -8.63 -10.58
C TYR A 158 -8.91 -8.54 -9.95
N ASN A 159 -9.85 -7.88 -10.60
CA ASN A 159 -11.23 -7.82 -10.15
C ASN A 159 -12.21 -7.99 -11.30
N ALA A 160 -13.34 -8.62 -11.00
CA ALA A 160 -14.47 -8.75 -11.89
C ALA A 160 -15.74 -8.45 -11.10
N GLY A 161 -16.62 -7.62 -11.65
CA GLY A 161 -17.86 -7.22 -10.99
C GLY A 161 -19.03 -7.14 -11.96
N LEU A 162 -20.21 -7.38 -11.40
CA LEU A 162 -21.50 -7.22 -12.09
C LEU A 162 -22.35 -6.23 -11.32
N ASP A 163 -22.85 -5.21 -12.01
CA ASP A 163 -23.84 -4.28 -11.49
C ASP A 163 -25.17 -4.62 -12.14
N LEU A 164 -26.18 -4.89 -11.32
CA LEU A 164 -27.51 -5.34 -11.72
C LEU A 164 -28.57 -4.40 -11.19
N GLY A 165 -29.53 -4.02 -12.01
CA GLY A 165 -30.65 -3.18 -11.64
C GLY A 165 -31.95 -3.69 -12.26
N PHE A 166 -32.98 -3.81 -11.47
CA PHE A 166 -34.26 -4.38 -11.85
C PHE A 166 -35.45 -3.50 -11.43
N LEU A 167 -36.58 -3.63 -12.12
CA LEU A 167 -37.84 -3.03 -11.76
C LEU A 167 -37.77 -1.52 -11.54
N ASN A 168 -37.20 -0.79 -12.53
CA ASN A 168 -36.97 0.64 -12.44
C ASN A 168 -36.04 1.02 -11.27
N ASN A 169 -34.97 0.23 -11.08
CA ASN A 169 -33.97 0.37 -10.00
C ASN A 169 -34.59 0.27 -8.58
N ARG A 170 -35.74 -0.41 -8.46
CA ARG A 170 -36.27 -0.78 -7.14
C ARG A 170 -35.42 -1.85 -6.46
N ILE A 171 -34.74 -2.66 -7.25
CA ILE A 171 -33.78 -3.64 -6.76
C ILE A 171 -32.48 -3.39 -7.52
N SER A 172 -31.40 -3.17 -6.80
CA SER A 172 -30.05 -3.13 -7.34
C SER A 172 -29.15 -4.10 -6.58
N ALA A 173 -28.28 -4.80 -7.30
CA ALA A 173 -27.34 -5.73 -6.70
C ALA A 173 -25.97 -5.58 -7.35
N ASN A 174 -24.92 -5.75 -6.56
CA ASN A 174 -23.54 -5.79 -7.02
C ASN A 174 -22.91 -7.10 -6.56
N ILE A 175 -22.20 -7.73 -7.47
CA ILE A 175 -21.40 -8.93 -7.18
C ILE A 175 -20.00 -8.62 -7.63
N ASP A 176 -19.04 -8.66 -6.71
CA ASP A 176 -17.64 -8.39 -6.98
C ASP A 176 -16.78 -9.58 -6.53
N GLY A 177 -15.90 -10.03 -7.41
CA GLY A 177 -14.88 -11.01 -7.10
C GLY A 177 -13.52 -10.40 -7.33
N TYR A 178 -12.58 -10.65 -6.43
CA TYR A 178 -11.22 -10.15 -6.56
C TYR A 178 -10.17 -11.20 -6.20
N TYR A 179 -9.02 -11.05 -6.82
CA TYR A 179 -7.80 -11.78 -6.50
C TYR A 179 -6.66 -10.79 -6.43
N ARG A 180 -5.92 -10.81 -5.33
CA ARG A 180 -4.80 -9.91 -5.05
C ARG A 180 -3.58 -10.73 -4.67
N GLU A 181 -2.45 -10.44 -5.29
CA GLU A 181 -1.17 -11.04 -4.97
C GLU A 181 -0.17 -9.93 -4.63
N THR A 182 0.40 -9.98 -3.42
CA THR A 182 1.45 -9.08 -2.98
C THR A 182 2.77 -9.85 -2.95
N LYS A 183 3.77 -9.30 -3.59
CA LYS A 183 5.13 -9.82 -3.68
C LYS A 183 6.13 -8.85 -3.10
N ASP A 184 7.30 -9.38 -2.74
CA ASP A 184 8.39 -8.58 -2.22
C ASP A 184 8.00 -7.80 -0.96
N LEU A 185 7.27 -8.45 -0.04
CA LEU A 185 6.82 -7.84 1.22
C LEU A 185 8.01 -7.24 1.97
N LEU A 186 7.87 -5.97 2.35
CA LEU A 186 8.87 -5.27 3.14
C LEU A 186 8.74 -5.68 4.60
N ASN A 187 9.65 -6.53 5.07
CA ASN A 187 9.63 -7.07 6.42
C ASN A 187 10.99 -6.92 7.12
N SER A 188 10.96 -6.80 8.44
CA SER A 188 12.17 -6.78 9.27
C SER A 188 12.47 -8.19 9.75
N ILE A 189 13.61 -8.72 9.35
CA ILE A 189 14.08 -10.04 9.73
C ILE A 189 15.21 -9.95 10.74
N THR A 190 15.31 -10.97 11.59
CA THR A 190 16.47 -11.14 12.47
C THR A 190 17.61 -11.76 11.68
N ILE A 191 18.78 -11.13 11.70
CA ILE A 191 19.97 -11.66 11.03
C ILE A 191 20.86 -12.41 12.02
N PRO A 192 21.48 -13.52 11.60
CA PRO A 192 22.46 -14.24 12.41
C PRO A 192 23.63 -13.34 12.81
N VAL A 193 24.09 -13.52 14.04
CA VAL A 193 25.24 -12.79 14.57
C VAL A 193 26.47 -13.04 13.71
N GLY A 194 27.11 -11.94 13.27
CA GLY A 194 28.31 -12.01 12.44
C GLY A 194 28.08 -11.80 10.94
N MET A 195 26.82 -11.81 10.46
CA MET A 195 26.54 -11.48 9.05
C MET A 195 26.58 -9.97 8.78
N GLN A 196 26.04 -9.18 9.71
CA GLN A 196 26.11 -7.72 9.70
C GLN A 196 26.19 -7.19 11.13
N PHE A 197 26.39 -5.88 11.29
CA PHE A 197 26.58 -5.23 12.59
C PHE A 197 25.27 -5.00 13.37
N GLY A 198 24.12 -5.14 12.73
CA GLY A 198 22.80 -5.05 13.35
C GLY A 198 22.20 -6.42 13.64
N SER A 199 21.18 -6.47 14.49
CA SER A 199 20.41 -7.69 14.78
C SER A 199 19.16 -7.82 13.90
N GLN A 200 18.76 -6.75 13.23
CA GLN A 200 17.59 -6.70 12.36
C GLN A 200 17.93 -6.03 11.03
N LEU A 201 17.33 -6.52 9.97
CA LEU A 201 17.49 -6.02 8.61
C LEU A 201 16.12 -5.96 7.94
N THR A 202 15.80 -4.84 7.30
CA THR A 202 14.65 -4.78 6.41
C THR A 202 15.00 -5.41 5.07
N LYS A 203 14.20 -6.37 4.64
CA LYS A 203 14.37 -7.08 3.37
C LYS A 203 13.02 -7.27 2.69
N ASN A 204 13.03 -7.30 1.36
CA ASN A 204 11.88 -7.74 0.59
C ASN A 204 11.82 -9.27 0.65
N ILE A 205 10.90 -9.78 1.45
CA ILE A 205 10.80 -11.23 1.69
C ILE A 205 9.35 -11.61 1.96
N GLY A 206 8.94 -12.66 1.30
CA GLY A 206 7.59 -13.18 1.44
C GLY A 206 6.62 -12.67 0.37
N SER A 207 5.56 -13.42 0.26
CA SER A 207 4.41 -13.11 -0.59
C SER A 207 3.11 -13.54 0.07
N LEU A 208 2.04 -12.84 -0.27
CA LEU A 208 0.71 -13.17 0.23
C LEU A 208 -0.32 -13.08 -0.90
N LYS A 209 -1.36 -13.90 -0.77
CA LYS A 209 -2.54 -13.88 -1.62
C LYS A 209 -3.76 -13.53 -0.79
N ASN A 210 -4.62 -12.73 -1.39
CA ASN A 210 -5.92 -12.40 -0.84
C ASN A 210 -6.95 -12.47 -1.94
N TYR A 211 -8.00 -13.28 -1.76
CA TYR A 211 -9.09 -13.37 -2.72
C TYR A 211 -10.42 -13.47 -1.99
N GLY A 212 -11.46 -13.00 -2.66
CA GLY A 212 -12.78 -12.96 -2.05
C GLY A 212 -13.88 -12.64 -3.02
N VAL A 213 -15.10 -12.75 -2.49
CA VAL A 213 -16.34 -12.40 -3.18
C VAL A 213 -17.16 -11.51 -2.27
N GLU A 214 -17.69 -10.44 -2.83
CA GLU A 214 -18.55 -9.49 -2.16
C GLU A 214 -19.90 -9.44 -2.88
N PHE A 215 -20.97 -9.43 -2.12
CA PHE A 215 -22.32 -9.28 -2.62
C PHE A 215 -23.02 -8.18 -1.85
N SER A 216 -23.66 -7.27 -2.58
CA SER A 216 -24.51 -6.25 -2.00
C SER A 216 -25.84 -6.19 -2.76
N ILE A 217 -26.93 -6.01 -2.02
CA ILE A 217 -28.26 -5.80 -2.58
C ILE A 217 -28.95 -4.67 -1.86
N ASN A 218 -29.57 -3.78 -2.64
CA ASN A 218 -30.43 -2.73 -2.15
C ASN A 218 -31.81 -2.91 -2.79
N ALA A 219 -32.83 -2.89 -1.97
CA ALA A 219 -34.21 -3.06 -2.41
C ALA A 219 -35.13 -2.00 -1.81
N LYS A 220 -36.08 -1.52 -2.60
CA LYS A 220 -37.19 -0.66 -2.19
C LYS A 220 -38.50 -1.41 -2.31
N PRO A 221 -38.82 -2.32 -1.35
CA PRO A 221 -40.01 -3.17 -1.43
C PRO A 221 -41.29 -2.34 -1.49
N ILE A 222 -41.34 -1.26 -0.73
CA ILE A 222 -42.50 -0.39 -0.66
C ILE A 222 -42.09 1.02 -1.05
N VAL A 223 -42.77 1.56 -2.06
CA VAL A 223 -42.64 2.96 -2.47
C VAL A 223 -44.05 3.48 -2.72
N THR A 224 -44.51 4.32 -1.82
CA THR A 224 -45.79 5.05 -1.93
C THR A 224 -45.51 6.56 -1.92
N LYS A 225 -46.58 7.37 -2.04
CA LYS A 225 -46.45 8.82 -2.02
C LYS A 225 -45.90 9.35 -0.67
N ASP A 226 -46.26 8.70 0.43
CA ASP A 226 -45.99 9.17 1.78
C ASP A 226 -45.03 8.25 2.57
N PHE A 227 -44.68 7.07 2.00
CA PHE A 227 -43.84 6.11 2.67
C PHE A 227 -42.94 5.36 1.69
N THR A 228 -41.67 5.30 2.01
CA THR A 228 -40.66 4.49 1.30
C THR A 228 -39.90 3.65 2.29
N TRP A 229 -39.77 2.36 1.97
CA TRP A 229 -38.97 1.42 2.75
C TRP A 229 -37.76 0.96 1.94
N ASP A 230 -36.57 1.26 2.44
CA ASP A 230 -35.29 0.87 1.85
C ASP A 230 -34.66 -0.23 2.71
N VAL A 231 -34.20 -1.30 2.05
CA VAL A 231 -33.50 -2.42 2.69
C VAL A 231 -32.18 -2.61 1.98
N SER A 232 -31.10 -2.65 2.74
CA SER A 232 -29.75 -2.92 2.22
C SER A 232 -29.14 -4.11 2.95
N TYR A 233 -28.53 -5.02 2.19
CA TYR A 233 -27.81 -6.17 2.73
C TYR A 233 -26.46 -6.31 2.04
N ASN A 234 -25.40 -6.55 2.83
CA ASN A 234 -24.05 -6.81 2.35
C ASN A 234 -23.51 -8.09 2.97
N ILE A 235 -22.83 -8.89 2.18
CA ILE A 235 -22.09 -10.04 2.65
C ILE A 235 -20.75 -10.10 1.89
N ALA A 236 -19.68 -10.39 2.60
CA ALA A 236 -18.36 -10.58 2.02
C ALA A 236 -17.73 -11.86 2.58
N TRP A 237 -17.06 -12.58 1.72
CA TRP A 237 -16.19 -13.68 2.08
C TRP A 237 -14.81 -13.39 1.52
N ASN A 238 -13.78 -13.54 2.36
CA ASN A 238 -12.39 -13.38 1.95
C ASN A 238 -11.51 -14.49 2.53
N HIS A 239 -10.41 -14.74 1.84
CA HIS A 239 -9.36 -15.65 2.28
C HIS A 239 -8.01 -15.00 2.08
N ASN A 240 -7.18 -15.06 3.13
CA ASN A 240 -5.78 -14.62 3.12
C ASN A 240 -4.87 -15.81 3.30
N GLU A 241 -3.82 -15.87 2.50
CA GLU A 241 -2.81 -16.91 2.55
C GLU A 241 -1.43 -16.27 2.38
N ILE A 242 -0.52 -16.57 3.29
CA ILE A 242 0.90 -16.27 3.11
C ILE A 242 1.50 -17.41 2.32
N THR A 243 2.03 -17.10 1.14
CA THR A 243 2.53 -18.12 0.20
C THR A 243 4.02 -18.34 0.28
N ASP A 244 4.73 -17.37 0.85
CA ASP A 244 6.16 -17.44 1.06
C ASP A 244 6.56 -16.54 2.24
N LEU A 245 7.36 -17.02 3.16
CA LEU A 245 7.80 -16.29 4.37
C LEU A 245 9.31 -16.12 4.48
N VAL A 246 10.09 -17.04 3.90
CA VAL A 246 11.56 -17.05 4.00
C VAL A 246 12.13 -17.64 2.71
N ASP A 247 13.28 -17.12 2.27
CA ASP A 247 14.07 -17.72 1.18
C ASP A 247 14.40 -19.19 1.53
N GLY A 248 13.63 -20.12 1.02
CA GLY A 248 14.02 -21.53 1.02
C GLY A 248 13.24 -22.50 1.90
N ASP A 249 12.03 -22.17 2.36
CA ASP A 249 11.08 -23.13 2.98
C ASP A 249 9.77 -23.22 2.20
#